data_25e6fa7b8460217c2d985fd781a68e63
#
_entry.id   25e6fa7b8460217c2d985fd781a68e63
#
_cell.length_a   1.000
_cell.length_b   1.000
_cell.length_c   1.000
_cell.angle_alpha   90.00
_cell.angle_beta   90.00
_cell.angle_gamma   90.00
#
_symmetry.space_group_name_H-M   'P 1'
#
loop_
_entity.id
_entity.type
_entity.pdbx_description
1 polymer ?
#
loop_
_entity_poly.entity_id
_entity_poly.type
_entity_poly.pdbx_seq_one_letter_code
_entity_poly.pdbx_strand_id
1 'polypeptide(L)'
;MKFRIKLFATISGIFIPLNSANAFSEAEYNYGFYWGGLNAICGAYMIDAISDRDADMMLNSLVKMGNEEIKDSKLKNRFNYLVKTDKNLKKEGCSKLIK
;
A
#
# COMPACT_ATOMS: atom_id res chain seq x y z
N MET A 1 -24.78 -4.30 20.70
CA MET A 1 -24.66 -3.89 20.48
C MET A 1 -24.80 -3.11 20.04
N LYS A 2 -24.81 -2.55 19.96
CA LYS A 2 -25.01 -1.73 19.55
C LYS A 2 -24.26 -0.81 19.59
N PHE A 3 -23.59 -0.68 20.03
CA PHE A 3 -22.96 0.12 20.21
C PHE A 3 -22.00 0.42 19.31
N ARG A 4 -21.54 -0.43 18.89
CA ARG A 4 -20.74 -0.25 18.09
C ARG A 4 -21.09 0.27 16.99
N ILE A 5 -21.98 0.14 16.74
CA ILE A 5 -22.53 0.62 15.68
C ILE A 5 -22.52 1.93 15.65
N LYS A 6 -22.80 2.44 16.56
CA LYS A 6 -22.83 3.70 16.63
C LYS A 6 -21.61 4.18 16.40
N LEU A 7 -20.81 3.59 16.60
CA LEU A 7 -19.66 3.99 16.43
C LEU A 7 -19.33 4.25 15.13
N PHE A 8 -19.68 3.56 14.42
CA PHE A 8 -19.42 3.71 13.15
C PHE A 8 -19.98 4.75 12.64
N ALA A 9 -20.96 4.91 13.02
CA ALA A 9 -21.64 5.91 12.53
C ALA A 9 -20.96 7.07 12.81
N THR A 10 -20.56 7.10 13.79
CA THR A 10 -19.99 8.24 14.04
C THR A 10 -18.89 8.35 13.36
N ILE A 11 -18.54 7.55 13.16
CA ILE A 11 -17.58 7.69 12.57
C ILE A 11 -17.73 8.05 11.44
N SER A 12 -18.47 7.72 11.17
CA SER A 12 -18.64 8.00 10.07
C SER A 12 -18.95 9.12 9.94
N GLY A 13 -19.36 9.31 10.60
CA GLY A 13 -19.76 10.34 10.46
C GLY A 13 -18.85 11.15 10.40
N ILE A 14 -18.51 11.00 10.60
CA ILE A 14 -17.96 11.55 10.58
C ILE A 14 -17.62 12.11 9.83
N PHE A 15 -17.78 12.29 9.60
CA PHE A 15 -17.53 12.60 8.95
C PHE A 15 -16.99 13.38 8.67
N ILE A 16 -16.83 14.18 9.06
CA ILE A 16 -16.03 14.66 8.77
C ILE A 16 -15.53 14.42 7.75
N PRO A 17 -15.88 13.70 7.44
CA PRO A 17 -15.33 13.14 6.37
C PRO A 17 -14.97 13.98 5.26
N LEU A 18 -15.68 14.89 4.90
CA LEU A 18 -15.35 15.73 3.86
C LEU A 18 -14.06 16.32 4.01
N ASN A 19 -13.80 16.83 5.15
CA ASN A 19 -12.57 17.50 5.41
C ASN A 19 -11.41 16.58 5.32
N SER A 20 -11.59 15.36 5.75
CA SER A 20 -10.54 14.40 5.67
C SER A 20 -10.14 14.13 4.24
N ALA A 21 -11.13 13.98 3.40
CA ALA A 21 -10.86 13.70 2.01
C ALA A 21 -10.08 14.84 1.39
N ASN A 22 -10.41 16.06 1.75
CA ASN A 22 -9.72 17.19 1.20
C ASN A 22 -8.31 17.33 1.73
N ALA A 23 -8.04 16.72 2.86
CA ALA A 23 -6.74 16.81 3.46
C ALA A 23 -5.73 15.89 2.80
N PHE A 24 -6.17 14.88 2.06
CA PHE A 24 -5.25 14.00 1.41
C PHE A 24 -4.89 14.50 0.03
N SER A 25 -3.62 14.48 -0.28
CA SER A 25 -3.17 14.83 -1.61
C SER A 25 -3.24 13.58 -2.49
N GLU A 26 -3.19 13.81 -3.78
CA GLU A 26 -3.16 12.73 -4.74
C GLU A 26 -1.91 11.89 -4.50
N ALA A 27 -0.79 12.52 -4.14
CA ALA A 27 0.44 11.81 -3.88
C ALA A 27 0.31 10.87 -2.70
N GLU A 28 -0.39 11.30 -1.64
CA GLU A 28 -0.61 10.47 -0.48
C GLU A 28 -1.49 9.27 -0.81
N TYR A 29 -2.51 9.51 -1.62
CA TYR A 29 -3.39 8.45 -2.05
C TYR A 29 -2.60 7.41 -2.84
N ASN A 30 -1.79 7.87 -3.80
CA ASN A 30 -1.01 6.97 -4.63
C ASN A 30 0.03 6.21 -3.83
N TYR A 31 0.67 6.89 -2.87
CA TYR A 31 1.62 6.24 -1.99
C TYR A 31 0.96 5.07 -1.26
N GLY A 32 -0.21 5.33 -0.67
CA GLY A 32 -0.92 4.29 0.06
C GLY A 32 -1.39 3.16 -0.86
N PHE A 33 -1.85 3.51 -2.05
CA PHE A 33 -2.34 2.53 -3.00
C PHE A 33 -1.21 1.58 -3.43
N TYR A 34 -0.07 2.12 -3.83
CA TYR A 34 1.01 1.27 -4.32
C TYR A 34 1.71 0.52 -3.19
N TRP A 35 1.85 1.14 -2.03
CA TRP A 35 2.42 0.45 -0.89
C TRP A 35 1.50 -0.68 -0.43
N GLY A 36 0.19 -0.41 -0.36
CA GLY A 36 -0.79 -1.42 0.00
C GLY A 36 -0.84 -2.55 -1.02
N GLY A 37 -0.70 -2.19 -2.31
CA GLY A 37 -0.67 -3.19 -3.36
C GLY A 37 0.51 -4.13 -3.23
N LEU A 38 1.70 -3.58 -2.93
CA LEU A 38 2.88 -4.41 -2.75
C LEU A 38 2.67 -5.40 -1.59
N ASN A 39 2.10 -4.93 -0.50
CA ASN A 39 1.87 -5.79 0.64
C ASN A 39 0.82 -6.85 0.35
N ALA A 40 -0.21 -6.51 -0.41
CA ALA A 40 -1.25 -7.45 -0.77
C ALA A 40 -0.69 -8.56 -1.67
N ILE A 41 0.11 -8.19 -2.67
CA ILE A 41 0.70 -9.18 -3.57
C ILE A 41 1.69 -10.05 -2.81
N CYS A 42 2.46 -9.44 -1.92
CA CYS A 42 3.41 -10.20 -1.11
C CYS A 42 2.66 -11.21 -0.23
N GLY A 43 1.54 -10.80 0.33
CA GLY A 43 0.73 -11.72 1.13
C GLY A 43 0.21 -12.89 0.31
N ALA A 44 -0.24 -12.60 -0.91
CA ALA A 44 -0.73 -13.67 -1.79
C ALA A 44 0.40 -14.63 -2.18
N TYR A 45 1.58 -14.09 -2.39
CA TYR A 45 2.75 -14.90 -2.73
C TYR A 45 3.11 -15.81 -1.54
N MET A 46 3.05 -15.27 -0.35
CA MET A 46 3.41 -16.01 0.84
C MET A 46 2.50 -17.21 1.07
N ILE A 47 1.24 -17.12 0.73
CA ILE A 47 0.32 -18.25 0.91
C ILE A 47 0.18 -19.08 -0.36
N ASP A 48 1.10 -18.91 -1.29
CA ASP A 48 1.14 -19.65 -2.54
C ASP A 48 -0.08 -19.45 -3.43
N ALA A 49 -0.74 -18.31 -3.29
CA ALA A 49 -1.87 -18.00 -4.15
C ALA A 49 -1.43 -17.57 -5.54
N ILE A 50 -0.18 -17.11 -5.69
CA ILE A 50 0.36 -16.75 -7.00
C ILE A 50 1.76 -17.34 -7.12
N SER A 51 2.20 -17.54 -8.36
CA SER A 51 3.50 -18.15 -8.62
C SER A 51 4.62 -17.13 -8.44
N ASP A 52 5.85 -17.61 -8.39
CA ASP A 52 7.03 -16.75 -8.31
C ASP A 52 7.04 -15.80 -9.50
N ARG A 53 6.71 -16.30 -10.68
CA ARG A 53 6.74 -15.51 -11.89
C ARG A 53 5.72 -14.37 -11.82
N ASP A 54 4.50 -14.69 -11.39
CA ASP A 54 3.46 -13.68 -11.30
C ASP A 54 3.76 -12.67 -10.21
N ALA A 55 4.29 -13.12 -9.09
CA ALA A 55 4.67 -12.23 -8.00
C ALA A 55 5.76 -11.28 -8.47
N ASP A 56 6.78 -11.81 -9.15
CA ASP A 56 7.87 -11.01 -9.68
C ASP A 56 7.31 -9.91 -10.59
N MET A 57 6.47 -10.28 -11.53
CA MET A 57 5.91 -9.35 -12.48
C MET A 57 5.06 -8.29 -11.79
N MET A 58 4.20 -8.70 -10.89
CA MET A 58 3.30 -7.79 -10.21
C MET A 58 4.03 -6.84 -9.27
N LEU A 59 4.97 -7.38 -8.48
CA LEU A 59 5.70 -6.54 -7.54
C LEU A 59 6.53 -5.49 -8.26
N ASN A 60 7.21 -5.89 -9.32
CA ASN A 60 8.04 -4.96 -10.04
C ASN A 60 7.21 -3.91 -10.80
N SER A 61 6.04 -4.31 -11.29
CA SER A 61 5.15 -3.35 -11.92
C SER A 61 4.64 -2.33 -10.93
N LEU A 62 4.30 -2.76 -9.72
CA LEU A 62 3.81 -1.84 -8.72
C LEU A 62 4.89 -0.86 -8.28
N VAL A 63 6.13 -1.31 -8.17
CA VAL A 63 7.22 -0.42 -7.81
C VAL A 63 7.42 0.62 -8.92
N LYS A 64 7.39 0.18 -10.16
CA LYS A 64 7.57 1.07 -11.29
C LYS A 64 6.44 2.09 -11.35
N MET A 65 5.21 1.63 -11.24
CA MET A 65 4.07 2.52 -11.29
C MET A 65 4.06 3.48 -10.11
N GLY A 66 4.44 2.98 -8.94
CA GLY A 66 4.54 3.84 -7.76
C GLY A 66 5.51 4.99 -7.99
N ASN A 67 6.65 4.68 -8.60
CA ASN A 67 7.63 5.71 -8.89
C ASN A 67 7.14 6.71 -9.94
N GLU A 68 6.25 6.28 -10.81
CA GLU A 68 5.69 7.18 -11.81
C GLU A 68 4.53 8.00 -11.28
N GLU A 69 3.74 7.41 -10.41
CA GLU A 69 2.50 8.05 -9.98
C GLU A 69 2.59 8.82 -8.66
N ILE A 70 3.58 8.54 -7.83
CA ILE A 70 3.75 9.28 -6.60
C ILE A 70 4.53 10.54 -6.94
N LYS A 71 3.81 11.65 -7.05
CA LYS A 71 4.39 12.89 -7.54
C LYS A 71 5.01 13.78 -6.47
N ASP A 72 5.22 13.25 -5.30
CA ASP A 72 5.84 13.99 -4.21
C ASP A 72 7.18 13.31 -3.91
N SER A 73 8.27 14.06 -3.95
CA SER A 73 9.59 13.45 -3.82
C SER A 73 9.82 12.83 -2.44
N LYS A 74 9.27 13.40 -1.40
CA LYS A 74 9.43 12.84 -0.07
C LYS A 74 8.72 11.51 0.04
N LEU A 75 7.50 11.45 -0.46
CA LEU A 75 6.73 10.22 -0.41
C LEU A 75 7.32 9.17 -1.32
N LYS A 76 7.82 9.58 -2.48
CA LYS A 76 8.47 8.64 -3.38
C LYS A 76 9.72 8.05 -2.74
N ASN A 77 10.50 8.88 -2.08
CA ASN A 77 11.70 8.41 -1.41
C ASN A 77 11.36 7.45 -0.29
N ARG A 78 10.31 7.74 0.46
CA ARG A 78 9.88 6.87 1.52
C ARG A 78 9.38 5.54 0.98
N PHE A 79 8.62 5.60 -0.11
CA PHE A 79 8.12 4.40 -0.78
C PHE A 79 9.30 3.50 -1.15
N ASN A 80 10.31 4.07 -1.82
CA ASN A 80 11.46 3.29 -2.24
C ASN A 80 12.28 2.79 -1.06
N TYR A 81 12.37 3.58 -0.01
CA TYR A 81 13.08 3.17 1.19
C TYR A 81 12.39 1.95 1.82
N LEU A 82 11.07 1.99 1.91
CA LEU A 82 10.32 0.88 2.49
C LEU A 82 10.40 -0.37 1.62
N VAL A 83 10.39 -0.20 0.31
CA VAL A 83 10.52 -1.33 -0.59
C VAL A 83 11.81 -2.09 -0.31
N LYS A 84 12.88 -1.37 0.01
CA LYS A 84 14.17 -2.00 0.27
C LYS A 84 14.34 -2.51 1.69
N THR A 85 13.66 -1.90 2.64
CA THR A 85 13.96 -2.18 4.04
C THR A 85 12.85 -2.81 4.84
N ASP A 86 11.65 -2.91 4.29
CA ASP A 86 10.52 -3.42 5.05
C ASP A 86 10.79 -4.86 5.50
N LYS A 87 10.63 -5.09 6.79
CA LYS A 87 10.93 -6.39 7.37
C LYS A 87 10.00 -7.48 6.87
N ASN A 88 8.76 -7.14 6.66
CA ASN A 88 7.79 -8.14 6.20
C ASN A 88 8.08 -8.58 4.77
N LEU A 89 8.42 -7.62 3.91
CA LEU A 89 8.77 -7.98 2.54
C LEU A 89 9.99 -8.88 2.50
N LYS A 90 10.96 -8.61 3.34
CA LYS A 90 12.17 -9.42 3.40
C LYS A 90 11.88 -10.79 3.97
N LYS A 91 11.15 -10.83 5.05
CA LYS A 91 10.85 -12.06 5.74
C LYS A 91 10.11 -13.05 4.84
N GLU A 92 9.25 -12.53 4.02
CA GLU A 92 8.44 -13.37 3.17
C GLU A 92 9.06 -13.65 1.80
N GLY A 93 10.25 -13.15 1.59
CA GLY A 93 10.96 -13.41 0.34
C GLY A 93 10.59 -12.50 -0.81
N CYS A 94 9.68 -11.58 -0.59
CA CYS A 94 9.24 -10.71 -1.68
C CYS A 94 10.30 -9.76 -2.13
N SER A 95 11.11 -9.26 -1.20
CA SER A 95 12.14 -8.29 -1.56
C SER A 95 13.16 -8.86 -2.53
N LYS A 96 13.32 -10.17 -2.57
CA LYS A 96 14.23 -10.80 -3.50
C LYS A 96 13.74 -10.71 -4.92
N LEU A 97 12.43 -10.65 -5.09
CA LEU A 97 11.83 -10.58 -6.42
C LEU A 97 11.80 -9.16 -6.96
N ILE A 98 11.91 -8.18 -6.10
CA ILE A 98 11.85 -6.78 -6.52
C ILE A 98 13.22 -6.33 -6.99
N LYS A 99 13.30 -5.86 -8.22
CA LYS A 99 14.56 -5.45 -8.83
C LYS A 99 14.81 -3.92 -8.83
#